data_c31dc1c05eb3b3408299968590487dee
#
_entry.id   c31dc1c05eb3b3408299968590487dee
#
_cell.length_a   1.000
_cell.length_b   1.000
_cell.length_c   1.000
_cell.angle_alpha   90.00
_cell.angle_beta   90.00
_cell.angle_gamma   90.00
#
_symmetry.space_group_name_H-M   'P 1'
#
loop_
_entity.id
_entity.type
_entity.pdbx_description
1 polymer ?
#
loop_
_entity_poly.entity_id
_entity_poly.type
_entity_poly.pdbx_seq_one_letter_code
_entity_poly.pdbx_strand_id
1 'polypeptide(L)'
;MSATLLEGAPIADKIKEDVKAAVAEIGRVPKLAAILATDNKGAEFYAKSQGKACEEVGIEFELHQLAADASQADIETKIAELNDNVAVTAIILLMPVPAGVDGRALQRAIDPKKDVDGVNPVNIGGVVQGSTTLAPCTAQAVLALVEASGVPLFTDPKEAQGKGTEVVVVGHSEIVGKPSGLLLLDKFCTVTVCHIGTQDLKAHTTKADVLVVAVGVPGLVKGEHIKPGATVVDVGINRVKTDDGKSRIVGDVLFDEAAEIAGQITPVPGGVGTVTTAMLLKNIIDAARLQGHRSPGPLKFPGNLGQSAPGGRRVKLQ
;
A
#
# COMPACT_ATOMS: atom_id res chain seq x y z
N MET A 1 -15.81 3.03 -25.62
CA MET A 1 -16.52 3.39 -24.37
C MET A 1 -15.44 3.81 -23.40
N SER A 2 -15.58 4.94 -22.73
CA SER A 2 -14.58 5.37 -21.73
C SER A 2 -14.61 4.42 -20.50
N ALA A 3 -13.44 4.14 -19.91
CA ALA A 3 -13.33 3.33 -18.72
C ALA A 3 -14.15 3.89 -17.55
N THR A 4 -14.66 3.01 -16.70
CA THR A 4 -15.24 3.40 -15.42
C THR A 4 -14.12 3.82 -14.45
N LEU A 5 -14.28 4.93 -13.74
CA LEU A 5 -13.33 5.35 -12.72
C LEU A 5 -13.39 4.42 -11.50
N LEU A 6 -12.24 3.86 -11.14
CA LEU A 6 -12.06 3.08 -9.91
C LEU A 6 -11.53 4.04 -8.82
N GLU A 7 -12.44 4.79 -8.22
CA GLU A 7 -12.13 5.81 -7.22
C GLU A 7 -11.72 5.20 -5.88
N GLY A 8 -10.71 5.78 -5.24
CA GLY A 8 -10.25 5.34 -3.92
C GLY A 8 -11.12 5.82 -2.77
N ALA A 9 -11.87 6.92 -2.92
CA ALA A 9 -12.62 7.53 -1.84
C ALA A 9 -13.65 6.59 -1.19
N PRO A 10 -14.53 5.88 -1.92
CA PRO A 10 -15.51 4.99 -1.28
C PRO A 10 -14.87 3.87 -0.46
N ILE A 11 -13.71 3.36 -0.91
CA ILE A 11 -12.96 2.31 -0.21
C ILE A 11 -12.32 2.90 1.05
N ALA A 12 -11.68 4.06 0.93
CA ALA A 12 -11.03 4.74 2.04
C ALA A 12 -12.02 5.14 3.13
N ASP A 13 -13.18 5.65 2.76
CA ASP A 13 -14.24 6.04 3.71
C ASP A 13 -14.75 4.84 4.50
N LYS A 14 -15.00 3.71 3.82
CA LYS A 14 -15.39 2.46 4.49
C LYS A 14 -14.32 1.97 5.47
N ILE A 15 -13.04 2.01 5.10
CA ILE A 15 -11.94 1.64 5.99
C ILE A 15 -11.89 2.58 7.20
N LYS A 16 -12.04 3.90 7.00
CA LYS A 16 -12.06 4.89 8.08
C LYS A 16 -13.22 4.66 9.05
N GLU A 17 -14.42 4.33 8.56
CA GLU A 17 -15.55 3.96 9.41
C GLU A 17 -15.24 2.76 10.29
N ASP A 18 -14.69 1.69 9.70
CA ASP A 18 -14.32 0.48 10.42
C ASP A 18 -13.20 0.73 11.45
N VAL A 19 -12.20 1.57 11.10
CA VAL A 19 -11.14 2.02 12.02
C VAL A 19 -11.72 2.82 13.18
N LYS A 20 -12.62 3.77 12.91
CA LYS A 20 -13.26 4.59 13.94
C LYS A 20 -14.06 3.74 14.93
N ALA A 21 -14.78 2.74 14.45
CA ALA A 21 -15.48 1.77 15.29
C ALA A 21 -14.47 0.98 16.15
N ALA A 22 -13.36 0.51 15.57
CA ALA A 22 -12.34 -0.23 16.29
C ALA A 22 -11.62 0.62 17.36
N VAL A 23 -11.37 1.90 17.10
CA VAL A 23 -10.78 2.82 18.10
C VAL A 23 -11.69 2.94 19.32
N ALA A 24 -13.01 3.02 19.12
CA ALA A 24 -13.97 3.11 20.23
C ALA A 24 -13.98 1.87 21.14
N GLU A 25 -13.57 0.72 20.63
CA GLU A 25 -13.61 -0.57 21.32
C GLU A 25 -12.26 -1.02 21.90
N ILE A 26 -11.16 -0.40 21.48
CA ILE A 26 -9.76 -0.79 21.82
C ILE A 26 -9.37 -0.31 23.22
N GLY A 27 -10.08 0.03 24.12
CA GLY A 27 -9.77 0.28 25.54
C GLY A 27 -8.69 1.32 25.85
N ARG A 28 -7.86 1.70 24.86
CA ARG A 28 -6.82 2.74 24.91
C ARG A 28 -6.69 3.41 23.54
N VAL A 29 -6.62 4.74 23.49
CA VAL A 29 -6.41 5.47 22.23
C VAL A 29 -5.07 5.08 21.61
N PRO A 30 -5.04 4.55 20.38
CA PRO A 30 -3.80 4.27 19.68
C PRO A 30 -3.03 5.55 19.35
N LYS A 31 -1.69 5.50 19.38
CA LYS A 31 -0.83 6.63 19.06
C LYS A 31 0.12 6.28 17.90
N LEU A 32 0.09 7.10 16.86
CA LEU A 32 1.07 7.10 15.77
C LEU A 32 2.16 8.13 16.05
N ALA A 33 3.42 7.67 16.14
CA ALA A 33 4.61 8.51 16.14
C ALA A 33 5.19 8.57 14.72
N ALA A 34 5.22 9.76 14.12
CA ALA A 34 5.81 9.99 12.80
C ALA A 34 7.17 10.68 12.95
N ILE A 35 8.23 10.12 12.39
CA ILE A 35 9.58 10.70 12.38
C ILE A 35 9.79 11.41 11.05
N LEU A 36 10.13 12.71 11.10
CA LEU A 36 10.42 13.53 9.94
C LEU A 36 11.80 14.16 10.11
N ALA A 37 12.78 13.72 9.32
CA ALA A 37 14.17 14.19 9.33
C ALA A 37 14.54 14.82 7.98
N THR A 38 13.73 15.75 7.49
CA THR A 38 13.92 16.41 6.19
C THR A 38 13.17 17.74 6.15
N ASP A 39 13.60 18.64 5.26
CA ASP A 39 12.92 19.89 4.91
C ASP A 39 12.09 19.76 3.60
N ASN A 40 11.91 18.54 3.12
CA ASN A 40 11.13 18.26 1.93
C ASN A 40 9.65 18.60 2.14
N LYS A 41 9.16 19.59 1.37
CA LYS A 41 7.77 20.08 1.49
C LYS A 41 6.72 19.01 1.20
N GLY A 42 7.02 18.02 0.38
CA GLY A 42 6.15 16.88 0.12
C GLY A 42 5.99 15.99 1.36
N ALA A 43 7.10 15.70 2.06
CA ALA A 43 7.09 14.92 3.29
C ALA A 43 6.36 15.67 4.42
N GLU A 44 6.59 16.98 4.57
CA GLU A 44 5.85 17.83 5.52
C GLU A 44 4.33 17.81 5.25
N PHE A 45 3.95 17.95 3.98
CA PHE A 45 2.54 17.89 3.58
C PHE A 45 1.92 16.53 3.89
N TYR A 46 2.68 15.44 3.62
CA TYR A 46 2.24 14.09 3.89
C TYR A 46 2.07 13.84 5.41
N ALA A 47 3.02 14.30 6.23
CA ALA A 47 2.91 14.26 7.69
C ALA A 47 1.62 14.94 8.19
N LYS A 48 1.34 16.16 7.71
CA LYS A 48 0.12 16.90 8.06
C LYS A 48 -1.15 16.18 7.62
N SER A 49 -1.14 15.57 6.43
CA SER A 49 -2.27 14.79 5.93
C SER A 49 -2.54 13.56 6.77
N GLN A 50 -1.48 12.84 7.18
CA GLN A 50 -1.59 11.69 8.09
C GLN A 50 -2.13 12.11 9.46
N GLY A 51 -1.65 13.23 10.03
CA GLY A 51 -2.13 13.76 11.30
C GLY A 51 -3.64 14.04 11.26
N LYS A 52 -4.13 14.70 10.21
CA LYS A 52 -5.56 14.94 10.03
C LYS A 52 -6.35 13.63 9.91
N ALA A 53 -5.85 12.67 9.13
CA ALA A 53 -6.52 11.39 8.97
C ALA A 53 -6.59 10.60 10.29
N CYS A 54 -5.55 10.66 11.13
CA CYS A 54 -5.57 10.09 12.48
C CYS A 54 -6.62 10.77 13.36
N GLU A 55 -6.66 12.09 13.37
CA GLU A 55 -7.62 12.90 14.14
C GLU A 55 -9.08 12.57 13.77
N GLU A 56 -9.38 12.44 12.47
CA GLU A 56 -10.71 12.09 11.95
C GLU A 56 -11.26 10.78 12.53
N VAL A 57 -10.40 9.83 12.86
CA VAL A 57 -10.78 8.50 13.36
C VAL A 57 -10.49 8.29 14.86
N GLY A 58 -9.99 9.32 15.56
CA GLY A 58 -9.72 9.27 16.99
C GLY A 58 -8.39 8.60 17.36
N ILE A 59 -7.41 8.58 16.47
CA ILE A 59 -6.03 8.13 16.72
C ILE A 59 -5.17 9.35 17.10
N GLU A 60 -4.37 9.25 18.16
CA GLU A 60 -3.39 10.27 18.48
C GLU A 60 -2.25 10.30 17.48
N PHE A 61 -1.85 11.49 17.04
CA PHE A 61 -0.72 11.70 16.14
C PHE A 61 0.35 12.56 16.79
N GLU A 62 1.59 12.09 16.77
CA GLU A 62 2.75 12.82 17.31
C GLU A 62 3.84 12.93 16.25
N LEU A 63 4.18 14.17 15.85
CA LEU A 63 5.24 14.42 14.89
C LEU A 63 6.56 14.70 15.59
N HIS A 64 7.55 13.83 15.39
CA HIS A 64 8.94 14.00 15.83
C HIS A 64 9.75 14.62 14.71
N GLN A 65 9.83 15.96 14.71
CA GLN A 65 10.65 16.71 13.77
C GLN A 65 12.10 16.67 14.21
N LEU A 66 12.96 16.07 13.43
CA LEU A 66 14.43 16.10 13.58
C LEU A 66 15.04 17.14 12.62
N ALA A 67 16.31 17.47 12.83
CA ALA A 67 17.03 18.33 11.90
C ALA A 67 17.09 17.72 10.51
N ALA A 68 17.07 18.56 9.46
CA ALA A 68 17.11 18.09 8.07
C ALA A 68 18.46 17.45 7.68
N ASP A 69 19.48 17.65 8.50
CA ASP A 69 20.81 17.07 8.44
C ASP A 69 21.10 16.07 9.56
N ALA A 70 20.05 15.56 10.24
CA ALA A 70 20.18 14.57 11.31
C ALA A 70 20.99 13.37 10.83
N SER A 71 21.90 12.92 11.68
CA SER A 71 22.72 11.74 11.39
C SER A 71 21.93 10.43 11.48
N GLN A 72 22.49 9.37 10.93
CA GLN A 72 21.97 8.01 11.09
C GLN A 72 21.71 7.68 12.57
N ALA A 73 22.68 7.98 13.44
CA ALA A 73 22.62 7.69 14.87
C ALA A 73 21.52 8.50 15.61
N ASP A 74 21.27 9.75 15.21
CA ASP A 74 20.22 10.56 15.81
C ASP A 74 18.83 9.95 15.53
N ILE A 75 18.61 9.50 14.29
CA ILE A 75 17.34 8.89 13.88
C ILE A 75 17.19 7.51 14.51
N GLU A 76 18.25 6.69 14.54
CA GLU A 76 18.26 5.38 15.25
C GLU A 76 17.94 5.53 16.73
N THR A 77 18.52 6.53 17.40
CA THR A 77 18.22 6.84 18.80
C THR A 77 16.74 7.15 18.99
N LYS A 78 16.16 7.99 18.11
CA LYS A 78 14.73 8.31 18.17
C LYS A 78 13.86 7.09 17.92
N ILE A 79 14.21 6.23 16.98
CA ILE A 79 13.48 4.97 16.72
C ILE A 79 13.54 4.07 17.97
N ALA A 80 14.70 3.92 18.60
CA ALA A 80 14.86 3.12 19.81
C ALA A 80 13.98 3.65 20.98
N GLU A 81 13.99 4.96 21.22
CA GLU A 81 13.11 5.60 22.23
C GLU A 81 11.63 5.28 21.98
N LEU A 82 11.19 5.34 20.72
CA LEU A 82 9.80 5.10 20.35
C LEU A 82 9.43 3.60 20.38
N ASN A 83 10.39 2.72 20.07
CA ASN A 83 10.22 1.28 20.22
C ASN A 83 9.97 0.90 21.69
N ASP A 84 10.73 1.48 22.62
CA ASP A 84 10.63 1.19 24.05
C ASP A 84 9.43 1.87 24.70
N ASN A 85 8.89 2.92 24.09
CA ASN A 85 7.76 3.65 24.64
C ASN A 85 6.45 2.87 24.48
N VAL A 86 5.95 2.30 25.57
CA VAL A 86 4.69 1.54 25.59
C VAL A 86 3.46 2.39 25.25
N ALA A 87 3.56 3.74 25.33
CA ALA A 87 2.49 4.64 24.94
C ALA A 87 2.38 4.79 23.41
N VAL A 88 3.43 4.47 22.65
CA VAL A 88 3.46 4.53 21.20
C VAL A 88 2.99 3.19 20.61
N THR A 89 1.88 3.21 19.90
CA THR A 89 1.31 2.03 19.25
C THR A 89 1.96 1.76 17.90
N ALA A 90 2.32 2.81 17.19
CA ALA A 90 2.74 2.75 15.79
C ALA A 90 3.85 3.76 15.50
N ILE A 91 4.77 3.39 14.62
CA ILE A 91 5.87 4.26 14.18
C ILE A 91 5.88 4.27 12.65
N ILE A 92 6.08 5.47 12.08
CA ILE A 92 6.35 5.65 10.67
C ILE A 92 7.57 6.57 10.47
N LEU A 93 8.49 6.16 9.60
CA LEU A 93 9.60 7.00 9.16
C LEU A 93 9.23 7.63 7.81
N LEU A 94 9.10 8.95 7.79
CA LEU A 94 8.73 9.70 6.59
C LEU A 94 9.95 9.88 5.67
N MET A 95 9.79 9.53 4.42
CA MET A 95 10.82 9.63 3.40
C MET A 95 10.70 10.94 2.61
N PRO A 96 11.80 11.49 2.04
CA PRO A 96 13.15 10.98 2.13
C PRO A 96 13.84 11.31 3.47
N VAL A 97 14.83 10.51 3.85
CA VAL A 97 15.78 10.83 4.93
C VAL A 97 16.93 11.69 4.41
N PRO A 98 17.79 12.29 5.29
CA PRO A 98 18.93 13.08 4.86
C PRO A 98 19.88 12.33 3.94
N ALA A 99 20.60 13.07 3.09
CA ALA A 99 21.60 12.48 2.18
C ALA A 99 22.68 11.72 2.98
N GLY A 100 23.03 10.51 2.53
CA GLY A 100 24.02 9.66 3.17
C GLY A 100 23.47 8.78 4.31
N VAL A 101 22.20 8.94 4.70
CA VAL A 101 21.53 8.10 5.69
C VAL A 101 20.89 6.88 5.00
N ASP A 102 21.06 5.70 5.55
CA ASP A 102 20.40 4.47 5.06
C ASP A 102 18.97 4.35 5.61
N GLY A 103 18.01 4.88 4.86
CA GLY A 103 16.59 4.80 5.24
C GLY A 103 16.07 3.36 5.39
N ARG A 104 16.64 2.38 4.66
CA ARG A 104 16.26 0.97 4.81
C ARG A 104 16.76 0.38 6.14
N ALA A 105 17.96 0.74 6.57
CA ALA A 105 18.47 0.34 7.87
C ALA A 105 17.58 0.89 8.99
N LEU A 106 17.16 2.16 8.87
CA LEU A 106 16.25 2.80 9.82
C LEU A 106 14.87 2.13 9.87
N GLN A 107 14.29 1.82 8.71
CA GLN A 107 13.01 1.09 8.65
C GLN A 107 13.10 -0.30 9.30
N ARG A 108 14.25 -0.98 9.16
CA ARG A 108 14.51 -2.28 9.85
C ARG A 108 14.67 -2.15 11.35
N ALA A 109 15.06 -0.98 11.86
CA ALA A 109 15.21 -0.72 13.29
C ALA A 109 13.87 -0.49 14.01
N ILE A 110 12.79 -0.19 13.30
CA ILE A 110 11.45 -0.09 13.86
C ILE A 110 10.99 -1.49 14.31
N ASP A 111 10.42 -1.59 15.53
CA ASP A 111 9.82 -2.85 16.00
C ASP A 111 8.77 -3.33 14.99
N PRO A 112 8.87 -4.57 14.47
CA PRO A 112 7.90 -5.11 13.52
C PRO A 112 6.43 -4.99 13.94
N LYS A 113 6.14 -4.99 15.25
CA LYS A 113 4.79 -4.81 15.78
C LYS A 113 4.31 -3.36 15.78
N LYS A 114 5.22 -2.40 15.58
CA LYS A 114 4.94 -0.96 15.50
C LYS A 114 5.15 -0.41 14.09
N ASP A 115 5.72 -1.18 13.16
CA ASP A 115 5.96 -0.82 11.77
C ASP A 115 4.64 -0.80 10.99
N VAL A 116 3.95 0.33 11.01
CA VAL A 116 2.65 0.44 10.34
C VAL A 116 2.73 0.74 8.86
N ASP A 117 3.90 1.09 8.35
CA ASP A 117 4.14 1.13 6.91
C ASP A 117 4.28 -0.28 6.31
N GLY A 118 4.58 -1.29 7.17
CA GLY A 118 4.64 -2.70 6.82
C GLY A 118 5.87 -3.10 6.00
N VAL A 119 6.95 -2.32 6.10
CA VAL A 119 8.17 -2.46 5.28
C VAL A 119 9.33 -3.15 6.00
N ASN A 120 9.18 -3.43 7.29
CA ASN A 120 10.17 -4.22 8.04
C ASN A 120 10.28 -5.63 7.44
N PRO A 121 11.49 -6.21 7.31
CA PRO A 121 11.70 -7.55 6.74
C PRO A 121 10.88 -8.66 7.40
N VAL A 122 10.57 -8.55 8.69
CA VAL A 122 9.69 -9.51 9.39
C VAL A 122 8.28 -9.45 8.81
N ASN A 123 7.74 -8.26 8.60
CA ASN A 123 6.42 -8.03 8.02
C ASN A 123 6.37 -8.48 6.55
N ILE A 124 7.39 -8.13 5.76
CA ILE A 124 7.53 -8.61 4.37
C ILE A 124 7.64 -10.14 4.32
N GLY A 125 8.40 -10.76 5.24
CA GLY A 125 8.46 -12.22 5.38
C GLY A 125 7.08 -12.83 5.64
N GLY A 126 6.27 -12.17 6.47
CA GLY A 126 4.87 -12.55 6.69
C GLY A 126 4.02 -12.48 5.42
N VAL A 127 4.22 -11.46 4.55
CA VAL A 127 3.54 -11.37 3.24
C VAL A 127 3.90 -12.58 2.38
N VAL A 128 5.17 -12.97 2.32
CA VAL A 128 5.62 -14.15 1.55
C VAL A 128 4.98 -15.44 2.05
N GLN A 129 4.70 -15.54 3.35
CA GLN A 129 4.08 -16.71 3.97
C GLN A 129 2.55 -16.69 3.99
N GLY A 130 1.92 -15.60 3.50
CA GLY A 130 0.47 -15.40 3.59
C GLY A 130 -0.05 -15.28 5.03
N SER A 131 0.80 -14.86 5.97
CA SER A 131 0.50 -14.82 7.42
C SER A 131 0.72 -13.45 8.06
N THR A 132 0.92 -12.40 7.27
CA THR A 132 1.19 -11.06 7.81
C THR A 132 -0.08 -10.37 8.32
N THR A 133 0.08 -9.62 9.41
CA THR A 133 -0.93 -8.69 9.91
C THR A 133 -0.66 -7.27 9.44
N LEU A 134 0.62 -6.88 9.32
CA LEU A 134 1.07 -5.55 8.88
C LEU A 134 1.75 -5.66 7.50
N ALA A 135 0.96 -5.72 6.44
CA ALA A 135 1.49 -5.65 5.08
C ALA A 135 1.76 -4.19 4.66
N PRO A 136 2.62 -3.95 3.63
CA PRO A 136 2.84 -2.62 3.10
C PRO A 136 1.53 -1.92 2.69
N CYS A 137 1.32 -0.69 3.20
CA CYS A 137 0.07 0.04 3.03
C CYS A 137 -0.33 0.21 1.56
N THR A 138 0.62 0.55 0.69
CA THR A 138 0.34 0.72 -0.74
C THR A 138 -0.02 -0.60 -1.42
N ALA A 139 0.63 -1.71 -1.06
CA ALA A 139 0.29 -3.01 -1.60
C ALA A 139 -1.11 -3.48 -1.17
N GLN A 140 -1.48 -3.21 0.09
CA GLN A 140 -2.86 -3.44 0.57
C GLN A 140 -3.87 -2.57 -0.19
N ALA A 141 -3.53 -1.29 -0.47
CA ALA A 141 -4.38 -0.40 -1.25
C ALA A 141 -4.60 -0.90 -2.69
N VAL A 142 -3.55 -1.42 -3.33
CA VAL A 142 -3.66 -2.07 -4.65
C VAL A 142 -4.62 -3.26 -4.58
N LEU A 143 -4.44 -4.15 -3.60
CA LEU A 143 -5.32 -5.31 -3.44
C LEU A 143 -6.79 -4.88 -3.22
N ALA A 144 -7.05 -3.91 -2.35
CA ALA A 144 -8.41 -3.42 -2.07
C ALA A 144 -9.09 -2.82 -3.32
N LEU A 145 -8.34 -2.11 -4.15
CA LEU A 145 -8.84 -1.60 -5.42
C LEU A 145 -9.13 -2.72 -6.43
N VAL A 146 -8.26 -3.74 -6.50
CA VAL A 146 -8.49 -4.91 -7.34
C VAL A 146 -9.72 -5.69 -6.87
N GLU A 147 -9.90 -5.86 -5.56
CA GLU A 147 -11.13 -6.46 -4.99
C GLU A 147 -12.38 -5.65 -5.34
N ALA A 148 -12.31 -4.31 -5.24
CA ALA A 148 -13.42 -3.42 -5.56
C ALA A 148 -13.77 -3.37 -7.06
N SER A 149 -12.84 -3.71 -7.94
CA SER A 149 -13.09 -3.78 -9.39
C SER A 149 -14.02 -4.93 -9.78
N GLY A 150 -14.21 -5.92 -8.89
CA GLY A 150 -15.06 -7.07 -9.14
C GLY A 150 -14.45 -8.15 -10.05
N VAL A 151 -13.14 -8.07 -10.33
CA VAL A 151 -12.44 -9.18 -11.00
C VAL A 151 -12.46 -10.44 -10.13
N PRO A 152 -12.47 -11.65 -10.73
CA PRO A 152 -12.49 -12.90 -9.97
C PRO A 152 -11.25 -13.06 -9.09
N LEU A 153 -11.45 -13.09 -7.77
CA LEU A 153 -10.43 -13.38 -6.77
C LEU A 153 -10.92 -14.52 -5.88
N PHE A 154 -10.02 -15.39 -5.47
CA PHE A 154 -10.38 -16.59 -4.72
C PHE A 154 -9.57 -16.72 -3.44
N THR A 155 -10.09 -17.47 -2.49
CA THR A 155 -9.40 -17.86 -1.24
C THR A 155 -9.40 -19.38 -1.06
N ASP A 156 -10.24 -20.12 -1.80
CA ASP A 156 -10.28 -21.58 -1.82
C ASP A 156 -9.67 -22.07 -3.15
N PRO A 157 -8.65 -22.95 -3.10
CA PRO A 157 -8.01 -23.51 -4.30
C PRO A 157 -8.97 -24.30 -5.18
N LYS A 158 -10.05 -24.88 -4.63
CA LYS A 158 -11.04 -25.61 -5.41
C LYS A 158 -11.90 -24.68 -6.25
N GLU A 159 -12.25 -23.51 -5.71
CA GLU A 159 -13.02 -22.49 -6.42
C GLU A 159 -12.17 -21.81 -7.50
N ALA A 160 -10.86 -21.65 -7.24
CA ALA A 160 -9.89 -21.01 -8.11
C ALA A 160 -9.48 -21.85 -9.31
N GLN A 161 -9.72 -23.18 -9.29
CA GLN A 161 -9.19 -24.11 -10.30
C GLN A 161 -9.56 -23.69 -11.72
N GLY A 162 -8.55 -23.29 -12.51
CA GLY A 162 -8.69 -22.87 -13.91
C GLY A 162 -9.42 -21.52 -14.11
N LYS A 163 -9.55 -20.69 -13.05
CA LYS A 163 -10.29 -19.41 -13.08
C LYS A 163 -9.48 -18.22 -12.57
N GLY A 164 -8.18 -18.41 -12.30
CA GLY A 164 -7.33 -17.35 -11.77
C GLY A 164 -7.24 -16.16 -12.74
N THR A 165 -7.28 -14.95 -12.19
CA THR A 165 -7.12 -13.69 -12.93
C THR A 165 -5.66 -13.49 -13.34
N GLU A 166 -5.41 -13.10 -14.59
CA GLU A 166 -4.08 -12.73 -15.08
C GLU A 166 -3.72 -11.30 -14.64
N VAL A 167 -2.70 -11.17 -13.83
CA VAL A 167 -2.23 -9.90 -13.30
C VAL A 167 -0.82 -9.60 -13.79
N VAL A 168 -0.60 -8.40 -14.30
CA VAL A 168 0.74 -7.89 -14.57
C VAL A 168 1.04 -6.72 -13.66
N VAL A 169 2.15 -6.80 -12.93
CA VAL A 169 2.67 -5.73 -12.09
C VAL A 169 3.89 -5.13 -12.76
N VAL A 170 3.80 -3.86 -13.16
CA VAL A 170 4.92 -3.10 -13.72
C VAL A 170 5.58 -2.30 -12.60
N GLY A 171 6.77 -2.73 -12.22
CA GLY A 171 7.51 -2.25 -11.05
C GLY A 171 7.77 -3.39 -10.06
N HIS A 172 8.99 -3.42 -9.48
CA HIS A 172 9.42 -4.52 -8.60
C HIS A 172 10.03 -4.01 -7.28
N SER A 173 9.59 -2.82 -6.84
CA SER A 173 10.06 -2.24 -5.58
C SER A 173 9.69 -3.13 -4.39
N GLU A 174 10.48 -3.04 -3.31
CA GLU A 174 10.29 -3.82 -2.09
C GLU A 174 9.04 -3.40 -1.31
N ILE A 175 8.59 -2.15 -1.50
CA ILE A 175 7.48 -1.57 -0.75
C ILE A 175 6.15 -1.57 -1.52
N VAL A 176 6.17 -1.77 -2.85
CA VAL A 176 4.96 -1.76 -3.67
C VAL A 176 4.88 -2.98 -4.59
N GLY A 177 5.72 -3.06 -5.63
CA GLY A 177 5.52 -4.04 -6.72
C GLY A 177 5.61 -5.49 -6.25
N LYS A 178 6.68 -5.85 -5.53
CA LYS A 178 6.84 -7.20 -4.98
C LYS A 178 5.71 -7.58 -4.03
N PRO A 179 5.41 -6.80 -2.97
CA PRO A 179 4.35 -7.16 -2.04
C PRO A 179 2.95 -7.15 -2.68
N SER A 180 2.65 -6.25 -3.63
CA SER A 180 1.39 -6.29 -4.37
C SER A 180 1.23 -7.60 -5.14
N GLY A 181 2.29 -8.04 -5.83
CA GLY A 181 2.28 -9.32 -6.55
C GLY A 181 2.07 -10.51 -5.61
N LEU A 182 2.70 -10.52 -4.43
CA LEU A 182 2.54 -11.58 -3.43
C LEU A 182 1.12 -11.61 -2.85
N LEU A 183 0.54 -10.47 -2.50
CA LEU A 183 -0.83 -10.39 -1.99
C LEU A 183 -1.85 -10.87 -3.03
N LEU A 184 -1.61 -10.61 -4.32
CA LEU A 184 -2.47 -11.08 -5.40
C LEU A 184 -2.28 -12.58 -5.69
N LEU A 185 -1.07 -13.13 -5.51
CA LEU A 185 -0.83 -14.58 -5.53
C LEU A 185 -1.65 -15.32 -4.47
N ASP A 186 -1.78 -14.75 -3.26
CA ASP A 186 -2.62 -15.31 -2.19
C ASP A 186 -4.13 -15.31 -2.54
N LYS A 187 -4.53 -14.57 -3.57
CA LYS A 187 -5.87 -14.55 -4.15
C LYS A 187 -6.02 -15.46 -5.38
N PHE A 188 -5.07 -16.35 -5.58
CA PHE A 188 -5.00 -17.28 -6.73
C PHE A 188 -4.95 -16.57 -8.09
N CYS A 189 -4.39 -15.36 -8.15
CA CYS A 189 -4.04 -14.72 -9.40
C CYS A 189 -2.78 -15.35 -10.01
N THR A 190 -2.69 -15.39 -11.33
CA THR A 190 -1.42 -15.62 -12.04
C THR A 190 -0.71 -14.28 -12.17
N VAL A 191 0.46 -14.11 -11.55
CA VAL A 191 1.14 -12.81 -11.48
C VAL A 191 2.42 -12.81 -12.30
N THR A 192 2.53 -11.88 -13.24
CA THR A 192 3.75 -11.54 -13.95
C THR A 192 4.30 -10.21 -13.43
N VAL A 193 5.57 -10.16 -13.01
CA VAL A 193 6.23 -8.92 -12.58
C VAL A 193 7.19 -8.45 -13.66
N CYS A 194 6.96 -7.24 -14.18
CA CYS A 194 7.82 -6.57 -15.15
C CYS A 194 8.65 -5.47 -14.48
N HIS A 195 9.85 -5.23 -15.01
CA HIS A 195 10.79 -4.24 -14.48
C HIS A 195 11.69 -3.69 -15.60
N ILE A 196 12.65 -2.83 -15.27
CA ILE A 196 13.55 -2.20 -16.23
C ILE A 196 14.30 -3.19 -17.16
N GLY A 197 14.51 -4.43 -16.73
CA GLY A 197 15.12 -5.49 -17.53
C GLY A 197 14.13 -6.29 -18.40
N THR A 198 12.84 -5.95 -18.39
CA THR A 198 11.85 -6.64 -19.25
C THR A 198 12.03 -6.20 -20.69
N GLN A 199 12.25 -7.16 -21.61
CA GLN A 199 12.57 -6.87 -23.01
C GLN A 199 11.38 -6.29 -23.80
N ASP A 200 10.20 -6.88 -23.67
CA ASP A 200 8.98 -6.46 -24.36
C ASP A 200 7.86 -6.27 -23.33
N LEU A 201 7.76 -5.08 -22.79
CA LEU A 201 6.75 -4.76 -21.79
C LEU A 201 5.33 -4.99 -22.33
N LYS A 202 5.08 -4.58 -23.57
CA LYS A 202 3.78 -4.68 -24.22
C LYS A 202 3.31 -6.14 -24.35
N ALA A 203 4.20 -7.05 -24.68
CA ALA A 203 3.86 -8.48 -24.82
C ALA A 203 3.37 -9.12 -23.50
N HIS A 204 3.72 -8.53 -22.36
CA HIS A 204 3.23 -8.94 -21.05
C HIS A 204 1.94 -8.19 -20.69
N THR A 205 1.95 -6.86 -20.75
CA THR A 205 0.85 -6.02 -20.25
C THR A 205 -0.45 -6.20 -21.02
N THR A 206 -0.40 -6.47 -22.33
CA THR A 206 -1.59 -6.72 -23.15
C THR A 206 -2.30 -8.06 -22.85
N LYS A 207 -1.75 -8.89 -21.97
CA LYS A 207 -2.40 -10.13 -21.49
C LYS A 207 -3.14 -9.94 -20.17
N ALA A 208 -2.88 -8.83 -19.47
CA ALA A 208 -3.36 -8.61 -18.12
C ALA A 208 -4.86 -8.32 -18.06
N ASP A 209 -5.61 -9.08 -17.26
CA ASP A 209 -6.96 -8.71 -16.84
C ASP A 209 -6.89 -7.54 -15.83
N VAL A 210 -5.83 -7.54 -15.01
CA VAL A 210 -5.48 -6.46 -14.08
C VAL A 210 -4.05 -6.01 -14.35
N LEU A 211 -3.87 -4.73 -14.63
CA LEU A 211 -2.57 -4.09 -14.83
C LEU A 211 -2.28 -3.13 -13.67
N VAL A 212 -1.28 -3.46 -12.85
CA VAL A 212 -0.79 -2.59 -11.76
C VAL A 212 0.49 -1.89 -12.21
N VAL A 213 0.54 -0.56 -12.13
CA VAL A 213 1.71 0.22 -12.58
C VAL A 213 2.28 1.03 -11.41
N ALA A 214 3.55 0.76 -11.07
CA ALA A 214 4.24 1.34 -9.91
C ALA A 214 5.75 1.54 -10.20
N VAL A 215 6.08 2.42 -11.12
CA VAL A 215 7.46 2.65 -11.61
C VAL A 215 8.01 4.04 -11.34
N GLY A 216 7.15 5.02 -11.02
CA GLY A 216 7.54 6.41 -10.80
C GLY A 216 8.01 7.13 -12.08
N VAL A 217 7.53 6.69 -13.25
CA VAL A 217 7.83 7.29 -14.55
C VAL A 217 6.54 7.75 -15.22
N PRO A 218 6.32 9.07 -15.33
CA PRO A 218 5.07 9.62 -15.86
C PRO A 218 4.75 9.10 -17.26
N GLY A 219 3.55 8.54 -17.45
CA GLY A 219 3.04 8.13 -18.76
C GLY A 219 3.82 7.00 -19.45
N LEU A 220 4.60 6.21 -18.70
CA LEU A 220 5.31 5.05 -19.24
C LEU A 220 4.35 4.06 -19.93
N VAL A 221 3.22 3.79 -19.29
CA VAL A 221 2.20 2.90 -19.84
C VAL A 221 1.18 3.73 -20.63
N LYS A 222 1.04 3.38 -21.90
CA LYS A 222 0.14 4.04 -22.86
C LYS A 222 -1.02 3.10 -23.22
N GLY A 223 -2.01 3.60 -23.97
CA GLY A 223 -3.15 2.82 -24.42
C GLY A 223 -2.76 1.49 -25.11
N GLU A 224 -1.70 1.51 -25.93
CA GLU A 224 -1.21 0.32 -26.63
C GLU A 224 -0.67 -0.81 -25.72
N HIS A 225 -0.39 -0.52 -24.44
CA HIS A 225 0.07 -1.48 -23.44
C HIS A 225 -1.10 -2.15 -22.70
N ILE A 226 -2.34 -1.76 -22.97
CA ILE A 226 -3.51 -2.18 -22.20
C ILE A 226 -4.32 -3.20 -23.00
N LYS A 227 -4.68 -4.30 -22.33
CA LYS A 227 -5.69 -5.23 -22.86
C LYS A 227 -7.07 -4.53 -22.85
N PRO A 228 -7.81 -4.57 -23.97
CA PRO A 228 -9.16 -4.00 -23.97
C PRO A 228 -10.04 -4.58 -22.87
N GLY A 229 -10.66 -3.70 -22.09
CA GLY A 229 -11.50 -4.08 -20.97
C GLY A 229 -10.77 -4.39 -19.65
N ALA A 230 -9.44 -4.31 -19.59
CA ALA A 230 -8.67 -4.56 -18.36
C ALA A 230 -8.97 -3.53 -17.26
N THR A 231 -8.76 -3.95 -16.02
CA THR A 231 -8.68 -3.05 -14.87
C THR A 231 -7.26 -2.51 -14.73
N VAL A 232 -7.10 -1.18 -14.71
CA VAL A 232 -5.79 -0.51 -14.58
C VAL A 232 -5.69 0.18 -13.22
N VAL A 233 -4.70 -0.22 -12.43
CA VAL A 233 -4.40 0.36 -11.10
C VAL A 233 -3.08 1.12 -11.20
N ASP A 234 -3.16 2.43 -11.32
CA ASP A 234 -2.01 3.33 -11.38
C ASP A 234 -1.61 3.81 -9.99
N VAL A 235 -0.45 3.35 -9.53
CA VAL A 235 0.14 3.70 -8.23
C VAL A 235 1.03 4.94 -8.32
N GLY A 236 1.39 5.35 -9.53
CA GLY A 236 2.31 6.46 -9.78
C GLY A 236 1.82 7.78 -9.18
N ILE A 237 2.73 8.52 -8.55
CA ILE A 237 2.51 9.90 -8.09
C ILE A 237 3.69 10.73 -8.55
N ASN A 238 3.54 11.38 -9.69
CA ASN A 238 4.59 12.17 -10.31
C ASN A 238 4.19 13.64 -10.36
N ARG A 239 5.08 14.53 -9.95
CA ARG A 239 4.88 15.97 -10.10
C ARG A 239 5.54 16.44 -11.41
N VAL A 240 4.74 16.81 -12.37
CA VAL A 240 5.20 17.34 -13.66
C VAL A 240 4.90 18.84 -13.75
N LYS A 241 5.78 19.59 -14.43
CA LYS A 241 5.52 20.99 -14.78
C LYS A 241 4.66 21.01 -16.05
N THR A 242 3.62 21.84 -16.05
CA THR A 242 2.80 22.13 -17.21
C THR A 242 3.37 23.34 -17.99
N ASP A 243 2.98 23.51 -19.25
CA ASP A 243 3.49 24.55 -20.13
C ASP A 243 3.21 25.98 -19.59
N ASP A 244 2.17 26.13 -18.75
CA ASP A 244 1.83 27.37 -18.04
C ASP A 244 2.68 27.59 -16.75
N GLY A 245 3.68 26.74 -16.50
CA GLY A 245 4.59 26.82 -15.34
C GLY A 245 4.01 26.30 -14.03
N LYS A 246 2.76 25.82 -14.02
CA LYS A 246 2.16 25.16 -12.84
C LYS A 246 2.67 23.74 -12.66
N SER A 247 2.42 23.16 -11.50
CA SER A 247 2.70 21.75 -11.24
C SER A 247 1.40 20.95 -11.22
N ARG A 248 1.40 19.82 -11.90
CA ARG A 248 0.31 18.84 -11.89
C ARG A 248 0.82 17.51 -11.37
N ILE A 249 -0.04 16.79 -10.63
CA ILE A 249 0.21 15.40 -10.25
C ILE A 249 -0.37 14.51 -11.35
N VAL A 250 0.43 13.55 -11.81
CA VAL A 250 0.06 12.55 -12.82
C VAL A 250 0.55 11.18 -12.38
N GLY A 251 -0.06 10.14 -12.94
CA GLY A 251 0.34 8.75 -12.72
C GLY A 251 1.48 8.29 -13.63
N ASP A 252 1.75 6.99 -13.55
CA ASP A 252 2.69 6.28 -14.44
C ASP A 252 1.99 5.86 -15.75
N VAL A 253 0.67 5.94 -15.80
CA VAL A 253 -0.16 5.62 -16.96
C VAL A 253 -0.56 6.90 -17.69
N LEU A 254 -0.51 6.90 -19.02
CA LEU A 254 -1.06 7.99 -19.83
C LEU A 254 -2.60 7.88 -19.84
N PHE A 255 -3.20 8.57 -18.87
CA PHE A 255 -4.59 8.38 -18.45
C PHE A 255 -5.61 8.48 -19.61
N ASP A 256 -5.49 9.49 -20.45
CA ASP A 256 -6.48 9.76 -21.50
C ASP A 256 -6.52 8.61 -22.54
N GLU A 257 -5.34 8.13 -22.97
CA GLU A 257 -5.26 6.98 -23.89
C GLU A 257 -5.73 5.68 -23.21
N ALA A 258 -5.35 5.50 -21.94
CA ALA A 258 -5.69 4.31 -21.17
C ALA A 258 -7.21 4.20 -20.93
N ALA A 259 -7.87 5.32 -20.65
CA ALA A 259 -9.31 5.37 -20.38
C ALA A 259 -10.17 5.02 -21.60
N GLU A 260 -9.64 5.12 -22.83
CA GLU A 260 -10.33 4.68 -24.04
C GLU A 260 -10.33 3.17 -24.21
N ILE A 261 -9.35 2.47 -23.64
CA ILE A 261 -9.09 1.03 -23.85
C ILE A 261 -9.48 0.18 -22.63
N ALA A 262 -9.19 0.66 -21.42
CA ALA A 262 -9.48 -0.04 -20.17
C ALA A 262 -10.99 -0.17 -19.92
N GLY A 263 -11.38 -1.18 -19.16
CA GLY A 263 -12.73 -1.30 -18.59
C GLY A 263 -12.88 -0.45 -17.35
N GLN A 264 -11.85 -0.44 -16.51
CA GLN A 264 -11.77 0.37 -15.29
C GLN A 264 -10.37 0.95 -15.13
N ILE A 265 -10.26 2.15 -14.53
CA ILE A 265 -8.96 2.80 -14.27
C ILE A 265 -9.02 3.65 -13.00
N THR A 266 -7.96 3.59 -12.20
CA THR A 266 -7.82 4.50 -11.04
C THR A 266 -7.43 5.90 -11.49
N PRO A 267 -8.06 6.98 -10.96
CA PRO A 267 -7.59 8.33 -11.19
C PRO A 267 -6.33 8.67 -10.36
N VAL A 268 -5.48 9.54 -10.89
CA VAL A 268 -4.34 10.11 -10.16
C VAL A 268 -4.41 11.65 -10.24
N PRO A 269 -4.64 12.34 -9.10
CA PRO A 269 -4.92 11.83 -7.75
C PRO A 269 -6.34 11.28 -7.58
N GLY A 270 -6.59 10.58 -6.46
CA GLY A 270 -7.92 10.10 -6.07
C GLY A 270 -8.11 8.58 -6.10
N GLY A 271 -7.11 7.83 -6.59
CA GLY A 271 -7.08 6.36 -6.58
C GLY A 271 -6.28 5.79 -5.40
N VAL A 272 -5.17 5.09 -5.71
CA VAL A 272 -4.35 4.33 -4.77
C VAL A 272 -3.90 5.15 -3.56
N GLY A 273 -3.42 6.39 -3.74
CA GLY A 273 -2.91 7.21 -2.63
C GLY A 273 -3.95 7.47 -1.54
N THR A 274 -5.21 7.64 -1.92
CA THR A 274 -6.32 7.83 -0.97
C THR A 274 -6.54 6.58 -0.12
N VAL A 275 -6.51 5.40 -0.74
CA VAL A 275 -6.66 4.12 -0.05
C VAL A 275 -5.42 3.80 0.79
N THR A 276 -4.22 4.14 0.34
CA THR A 276 -2.96 3.94 1.10
C THR A 276 -3.02 4.62 2.47
N THR A 277 -3.53 5.86 2.55
CA THR A 277 -3.68 6.56 3.83
C THR A 277 -4.67 5.83 4.75
N ALA A 278 -5.78 5.33 4.22
CA ALA A 278 -6.73 4.55 5.01
C ALA A 278 -6.14 3.21 5.49
N MET A 279 -5.33 2.55 4.66
CA MET A 279 -4.61 1.32 5.07
C MET A 279 -3.58 1.57 6.17
N LEU A 280 -2.93 2.75 6.20
CA LEU A 280 -2.09 3.14 7.33
C LEU A 280 -2.89 3.18 8.64
N LEU A 281 -4.06 3.81 8.63
CA LEU A 281 -4.94 3.85 9.81
C LEU A 281 -5.36 2.44 10.27
N LYS A 282 -5.67 1.57 9.31
CA LYS A 282 -5.95 0.15 9.59
C LYS A 282 -4.76 -0.55 10.23
N ASN A 283 -3.56 -0.38 9.68
CA ASN A 283 -2.35 -0.98 10.24
C ASN A 283 -2.07 -0.50 11.67
N ILE A 284 -2.43 0.75 12.05
CA ILE A 284 -2.32 1.23 13.44
C ILE A 284 -3.23 0.40 14.36
N ILE A 285 -4.45 0.09 13.96
CA ILE A 285 -5.36 -0.76 14.72
C ILE A 285 -4.81 -2.19 14.84
N ASP A 286 -4.30 -2.73 13.75
CA ASP A 286 -3.73 -4.07 13.74
C ASP A 286 -2.45 -4.14 14.60
N ALA A 287 -1.62 -3.10 14.60
CA ALA A 287 -0.47 -2.95 15.50
C ALA A 287 -0.90 -2.93 16.99
N ALA A 288 -1.98 -2.20 17.31
CA ALA A 288 -2.54 -2.19 18.65
C ALA A 288 -2.96 -3.59 19.10
N ARG A 289 -3.59 -4.37 18.23
CA ARG A 289 -3.99 -5.77 18.47
C ARG A 289 -2.80 -6.68 18.72
N LEU A 290 -1.75 -6.57 17.89
CA LEU A 290 -0.51 -7.34 18.05
C LEU A 290 0.20 -7.07 19.40
N GLN A 291 -0.04 -5.90 19.99
CA GLN A 291 0.49 -5.50 21.29
C GLN A 291 -0.42 -5.87 22.47
N GLY A 292 -1.47 -6.67 22.23
CA GLY A 292 -2.36 -7.19 23.28
C GLY A 292 -3.45 -6.23 23.74
N HIS A 293 -3.72 -5.15 22.99
CA HIS A 293 -4.87 -4.30 23.28
C HIS A 293 -6.16 -5.05 22.96
N ARG A 294 -7.18 -4.92 23.84
CA ARG A 294 -8.49 -5.57 23.65
C ARG A 294 -9.08 -5.15 22.30
N SER A 295 -9.57 -6.12 21.54
CA SER A 295 -10.22 -5.88 20.26
C SER A 295 -11.45 -6.76 20.12
N PRO A 296 -12.55 -6.24 19.59
CA PRO A 296 -13.62 -7.05 19.03
C PRO A 296 -13.18 -7.55 17.65
N GLY A 297 -12.66 -8.73 17.54
CA GLY A 297 -12.45 -9.43 16.29
C GLY A 297 -11.75 -8.66 15.14
N PRO A 298 -11.34 -9.33 14.08
CA PRO A 298 -10.74 -8.69 12.91
C PRO A 298 -11.74 -7.73 12.24
N LEU A 299 -11.26 -6.56 11.79
CA LEU A 299 -12.05 -5.67 10.95
C LEU A 299 -12.53 -6.46 9.71
N LYS A 300 -13.84 -6.54 9.53
CA LYS A 300 -14.44 -7.23 8.39
C LYS A 300 -14.33 -6.32 7.17
N PHE A 301 -13.35 -6.57 6.34
CA PHE A 301 -13.27 -5.96 5.01
C PHE A 301 -14.02 -6.82 4.00
N PRO A 302 -14.56 -6.25 2.94
CA PRO A 302 -14.91 -7.04 1.76
C PRO A 302 -13.58 -7.63 1.22
N GLY A 303 -13.43 -8.95 1.33
CA GLY A 303 -12.19 -9.65 1.10
C GLY A 303 -11.37 -9.83 2.40
N ASN A 304 -11.47 -11.01 3.00
CA ASN A 304 -10.72 -11.39 4.21
C ASN A 304 -9.21 -11.37 3.94
N LEU A 305 -8.53 -10.27 4.26
CA LEU A 305 -7.07 -10.24 4.37
C LEU A 305 -6.69 -11.01 5.65
N GLY A 306 -6.32 -12.27 5.50
CA GLY A 306 -5.61 -13.01 6.53
C GLY A 306 -6.43 -13.69 7.61
N GLN A 307 -7.22 -14.69 7.25
CA GLN A 307 -7.35 -15.88 8.07
C GLN A 307 -6.87 -17.08 7.23
N SER A 308 -5.60 -17.42 7.39
CA SER A 308 -5.10 -18.73 6.97
C SER A 308 -5.90 -19.79 7.73
N ALA A 309 -6.62 -20.64 7.01
CA ALA A 309 -7.19 -21.84 7.59
C ALA A 309 -6.05 -22.65 8.24
N PRO A 310 -6.20 -23.14 9.49
CA PRO A 310 -5.20 -24.01 10.08
C PRO A 310 -5.21 -25.34 9.32
N GLY A 311 -4.09 -25.69 8.70
CA GLY A 311 -3.84 -27.03 8.17
C GLY A 311 -3.82 -27.13 6.64
N GLY A 312 -2.85 -26.51 5.98
CA GLY A 312 -2.54 -26.78 4.57
C GLY A 312 -2.08 -28.21 4.34
N ARG A 313 -2.96 -29.10 3.88
CA ARG A 313 -2.54 -30.36 3.22
C ARG A 313 -1.89 -30.00 1.90
N ARG A 314 -0.63 -30.45 1.71
CA ARG A 314 0.06 -30.37 0.43
C ARG A 314 -0.78 -31.02 -0.67
N VAL A 315 -1.24 -30.22 -1.63
CA VAL A 315 -1.82 -30.72 -2.87
C VAL A 315 -0.66 -31.13 -3.76
N LYS A 316 -0.59 -32.40 -4.16
CA LYS A 316 0.33 -32.87 -5.18
C LYS A 316 -0.18 -32.38 -6.53
N LEU A 317 0.64 -31.61 -7.24
CA LEU A 317 0.47 -31.34 -8.66
C LEU A 317 0.61 -32.66 -9.42
N GLN A 318 -0.40 -33.06 -10.17
CA GLN A 318 -0.32 -34.03 -11.24
C GLN A 318 -0.10 -33.35 -12.58
#